data_248576628a8af60fea4574ea3f47720b
#
_entry.id   248576628a8af60fea4574ea3f47720b
#
_cell.length_a   1.000
_cell.length_b   1.000
_cell.length_c   1.000
_cell.angle_alpha   90.00
_cell.angle_beta   90.00
_cell.angle_gamma   90.00
#
_symmetry.space_group_name_H-M   'P 1'
#
loop_
_entity.id
_entity.type
_entity.pdbx_description
1 polymer ?
#
loop_
_entity_poly.entity_id
_entity_poly.type
_entity_poly.pdbx_seq_one_letter_code
_entity_poly.pdbx_strand_id
1 'polypeptide(L)'
;MKNLLIYINPLKNFDSETAVLVKVQIDNLLSLGWKPKDIMIVTNFDYTYQDIKTLVLGDENYCQHHPTVSKIYTIITLLKKGLIKSEIYWLHDFDGYQLHPVTKKSFKLGNADFALTDYGRMPNWSTGSIFFKKSSKDIMEWIKQTTDKYHTDEETALSMLTRQNFQEINSRIKKLNISYNFQRFNLVSNYFAATKPIKNVHFHPSPDKVDFFMYGKNKLNKILLPKRLIRIFNKHGIK
;
A
#
# COMPACT_ATOMS: atom_id res chain seq x y z
N MET A 1 15.48 1.32 0.57
CA MET A 1 14.00 1.19 0.61
C MET A 1 13.52 0.85 -0.79
N LYS A 2 12.53 -0.04 -0.91
CA LYS A 2 11.91 -0.38 -2.20
C LYS A 2 10.40 -0.17 -2.11
N ASN A 3 9.78 0.22 -3.21
CA ASN A 3 8.34 0.11 -3.38
C ASN A 3 7.97 -1.32 -3.73
N LEU A 4 6.85 -1.79 -3.17
CA LEU A 4 6.31 -3.11 -3.41
C LEU A 4 4.83 -2.97 -3.79
N LEU A 5 4.46 -3.58 -4.91
CA LEU A 5 3.10 -3.70 -5.40
C LEU A 5 2.81 -5.19 -5.60
N ILE A 6 1.68 -5.67 -5.12
CA ILE A 6 1.34 -7.10 -5.18
C ILE A 6 -0.05 -7.26 -5.79
N TYR A 7 -0.15 -8.16 -6.78
CA TYR A 7 -1.42 -8.55 -7.38
C TYR A 7 -1.37 -10.02 -7.78
N ILE A 8 -2.16 -10.82 -7.12
CA ILE A 8 -2.30 -12.25 -7.39
C ILE A 8 -3.73 -12.51 -7.87
N ASN A 9 -3.87 -13.04 -9.07
CA ASN A 9 -5.16 -13.29 -9.70
C ASN A 9 -5.20 -14.69 -10.31
N PRO A 10 -6.19 -15.54 -9.96
CA PRO A 10 -6.35 -16.89 -10.56
C PRO A 10 -6.45 -16.86 -12.09
N LEU A 11 -6.95 -15.78 -12.68
CA LEU A 11 -7.05 -15.62 -14.13
C LEU A 11 -5.71 -15.27 -14.80
N LYS A 12 -4.62 -15.09 -14.03
CA LYS A 12 -3.26 -14.80 -14.51
C LYS A 12 -3.17 -13.58 -15.43
N ASN A 13 -3.92 -12.56 -15.12
CA ASN A 13 -3.91 -11.26 -15.78
C ASN A 13 -4.34 -10.17 -14.80
N PHE A 14 -4.10 -8.92 -15.13
CA PHE A 14 -4.78 -7.82 -14.48
C PHE A 14 -6.23 -7.74 -14.97
N ASP A 15 -7.18 -7.47 -14.06
CA ASP A 15 -8.49 -6.99 -14.48
C ASP A 15 -8.37 -5.64 -15.20
N SER A 16 -9.42 -5.19 -15.88
CA SER A 16 -9.40 -3.98 -16.71
C SER A 16 -9.04 -2.71 -15.95
N GLU A 17 -9.46 -2.60 -14.69
CA GLU A 17 -9.14 -1.45 -13.83
C GLU A 17 -7.68 -1.52 -13.38
N THR A 18 -7.26 -2.64 -12.79
CA THR A 18 -5.89 -2.82 -12.29
C THR A 18 -4.85 -2.71 -13.42
N ALA A 19 -5.19 -3.12 -14.65
CA ALA A 19 -4.32 -2.95 -15.82
C ALA A 19 -3.99 -1.48 -16.12
N VAL A 20 -4.91 -0.57 -15.81
CA VAL A 20 -4.68 0.87 -15.89
C VAL A 20 -3.89 1.36 -14.67
N LEU A 21 -4.31 0.94 -13.47
CA LEU A 21 -3.72 1.41 -12.23
C LEU A 21 -2.24 1.02 -12.09
N VAL A 22 -1.84 -0.18 -12.55
CA VAL A 22 -0.41 -0.58 -12.52
C VAL A 22 0.47 0.36 -13.34
N LYS A 23 0.00 0.80 -14.51
CA LYS A 23 0.72 1.77 -15.36
C LYS A 23 0.81 3.14 -14.68
N VAL A 24 -0.29 3.60 -14.09
CA VAL A 24 -0.33 4.85 -13.32
C VAL A 24 0.66 4.80 -12.16
N GLN A 25 0.69 3.70 -11.40
CA GLN A 25 1.62 3.53 -10.28
C GLN A 25 3.08 3.59 -10.74
N ILE A 26 3.43 2.84 -11.78
CA ILE A 26 4.80 2.83 -12.31
C ILE A 26 5.20 4.25 -12.76
N ASP A 27 4.39 4.89 -13.60
CA ASP A 27 4.68 6.24 -14.10
C ASP A 27 4.78 7.26 -12.95
N ASN A 28 3.91 7.14 -11.95
CA ASN A 28 3.93 7.99 -10.76
C ASN A 28 5.23 7.81 -9.97
N LEU A 29 5.62 6.57 -9.69
CA LEU A 29 6.85 6.26 -8.95
C LEU A 29 8.10 6.77 -9.69
N LEU A 30 8.20 6.49 -10.99
CA LEU A 30 9.31 6.97 -11.83
C LEU A 30 9.37 8.50 -11.86
N SER A 31 8.22 9.17 -11.95
CA SER A 31 8.15 10.65 -11.93
C SER A 31 8.52 11.28 -10.59
N LEU A 32 8.48 10.50 -9.51
CA LEU A 32 8.96 10.89 -8.18
C LEU A 32 10.46 10.59 -7.97
N GLY A 33 11.13 10.07 -8.98
CA GLY A 33 12.56 9.76 -8.96
C GLY A 33 12.91 8.37 -8.40
N TRP A 34 11.92 7.48 -8.23
CA TRP A 34 12.23 6.09 -7.95
C TRP A 34 12.93 5.46 -9.16
N LYS A 35 13.96 4.67 -8.91
CA LYS A 35 14.65 3.93 -9.97
C LYS A 35 13.90 2.64 -10.28
N PRO A 36 13.88 2.13 -11.52
CA PRO A 36 13.21 0.86 -11.85
C PRO A 36 13.60 -0.28 -10.90
N LYS A 37 14.88 -0.41 -10.56
CA LYS A 37 15.38 -1.42 -9.60
C LYS A 37 14.85 -1.32 -8.18
N ASP A 38 14.25 -0.19 -7.80
CA ASP A 38 13.67 0.06 -6.48
C ASP A 38 12.14 -0.09 -6.48
N ILE A 39 11.56 -0.44 -7.63
CA ILE A 39 10.13 -0.76 -7.81
C ILE A 39 10.03 -2.27 -8.02
N MET A 40 9.35 -2.97 -7.13
CA MET A 40 9.09 -4.41 -7.22
C MET A 40 7.60 -4.62 -7.39
N ILE A 41 7.24 -5.29 -8.48
CA ILE A 41 5.86 -5.72 -8.73
C ILE A 41 5.84 -7.24 -8.67
N VAL A 42 4.96 -7.81 -7.88
CA VAL A 42 4.82 -9.25 -7.70
C VAL A 42 3.44 -9.69 -8.17
N THR A 43 3.43 -10.68 -9.06
CA THR A 43 2.21 -11.26 -9.65
C THR A 43 2.36 -12.78 -9.74
N ASN A 44 1.31 -13.48 -10.15
CA ASN A 44 1.38 -14.88 -10.56
C ASN A 44 1.37 -15.06 -12.08
N PHE A 45 1.70 -13.98 -12.84
CA PHE A 45 1.81 -13.96 -14.29
C PHE A 45 2.88 -12.97 -14.73
N ASP A 46 3.40 -13.15 -15.95
CA ASP A 46 4.38 -12.24 -16.53
C ASP A 46 3.72 -10.92 -16.98
N TYR A 47 4.37 -9.80 -16.62
CA TYR A 47 4.01 -8.47 -17.09
C TYR A 47 5.26 -7.60 -17.15
N THR A 48 5.30 -6.68 -18.10
CA THR A 48 6.39 -5.70 -18.23
C THR A 48 5.83 -4.35 -18.67
N TYR A 49 6.25 -3.28 -18.00
CA TYR A 49 5.95 -1.91 -18.38
C TYR A 49 7.07 -0.97 -17.94
N GLN A 50 7.55 -0.06 -18.82
CA GLN A 50 8.66 0.87 -18.55
C GLN A 50 9.92 0.16 -18.00
N ASP A 51 10.31 -0.96 -18.65
CA ASP A 51 11.45 -1.81 -18.24
C ASP A 51 11.33 -2.42 -16.83
N ILE A 52 10.18 -2.29 -16.18
CA ILE A 52 9.89 -2.93 -14.92
C ILE A 52 9.16 -4.24 -15.21
N LYS A 53 9.83 -5.35 -14.94
CA LYS A 53 9.30 -6.70 -15.08
C LYS A 53 8.77 -7.21 -13.74
N THR A 54 7.65 -7.92 -13.76
CA THR A 54 7.11 -8.56 -12.57
C THR A 54 8.01 -9.70 -12.07
N LEU A 55 8.07 -9.85 -10.75
CA LEU A 55 8.53 -11.08 -10.12
C LEU A 55 7.33 -12.03 -10.04
N VAL A 56 7.42 -13.14 -10.77
CA VAL A 56 6.32 -14.12 -10.83
C VAL A 56 6.45 -15.10 -9.66
N LEU A 57 5.37 -15.26 -8.90
CA LEU A 57 5.21 -16.29 -7.87
C LEU A 57 4.03 -17.20 -8.22
N GLY A 58 3.91 -18.32 -7.50
CA GLY A 58 2.85 -19.29 -7.76
C GLY A 58 1.48 -18.87 -7.23
N ASP A 59 0.45 -19.60 -7.70
CA ASP A 59 -0.96 -19.36 -7.35
C ASP A 59 -1.26 -19.68 -5.87
N GLU A 60 -0.36 -20.39 -5.16
CA GLU A 60 -0.43 -20.65 -3.72
C GLU A 60 -0.45 -19.39 -2.86
N ASN A 61 -0.15 -18.26 -3.45
CA ASN A 61 -0.22 -16.95 -2.79
C ASN A 61 -1.60 -16.28 -2.88
N TYR A 62 -2.55 -16.89 -3.60
CA TYR A 62 -3.91 -16.40 -3.69
C TYR A 62 -4.74 -16.85 -2.48
N CYS A 63 -5.38 -15.91 -1.81
CA CYS A 63 -6.31 -16.18 -0.72
C CYS A 63 -7.75 -16.20 -1.26
N GLN A 64 -8.35 -17.39 -1.33
CA GLN A 64 -9.68 -17.56 -1.94
C GLN A 64 -10.80 -16.91 -1.13
N HIS A 65 -10.74 -16.97 0.21
CA HIS A 65 -11.79 -16.41 1.06
C HIS A 65 -11.72 -14.88 1.16
N HIS A 66 -10.53 -14.29 0.92
CA HIS A 66 -10.36 -12.84 0.94
C HIS A 66 -9.21 -12.39 0.02
N PRO A 67 -9.48 -12.04 -1.25
CA PRO A 67 -8.43 -11.75 -2.24
C PRO A 67 -7.42 -10.68 -1.81
N THR A 68 -7.84 -9.66 -1.03
CA THR A 68 -6.93 -8.61 -0.52
C THR A 68 -5.84 -9.14 0.39
N VAL A 69 -6.09 -10.26 1.10
CA VAL A 69 -5.13 -10.93 1.98
C VAL A 69 -3.98 -11.57 1.19
N SER A 70 -4.14 -11.79 -0.11
CA SER A 70 -3.09 -12.39 -0.97
C SER A 70 -1.76 -11.63 -0.89
N LYS A 71 -1.79 -10.32 -0.60
CA LYS A 71 -0.58 -9.53 -0.39
C LYS A 71 0.22 -10.01 0.83
N ILE A 72 -0.44 -10.43 1.91
CA ILE A 72 0.22 -10.97 3.11
C ILE A 72 0.87 -12.33 2.81
N TYR A 73 0.16 -13.23 2.12
CA TYR A 73 0.68 -14.54 1.70
C TYR A 73 1.92 -14.37 0.83
N THR A 74 1.84 -13.44 -0.12
CA THR A 74 2.93 -13.11 -1.03
C THR A 74 4.15 -12.57 -0.27
N ILE A 75 3.97 -11.65 0.69
CA ILE A 75 5.08 -11.13 1.51
C ILE A 75 5.76 -12.27 2.28
N ILE A 76 4.99 -13.18 2.89
CA ILE A 76 5.53 -14.35 3.60
C ILE A 76 6.38 -15.21 2.66
N THR A 77 5.88 -15.47 1.44
CA THR A 77 6.62 -16.23 0.42
C THR A 77 7.91 -15.53 0.02
N LEU A 78 7.88 -14.21 -0.20
CA LEU A 78 9.07 -13.41 -0.50
C LEU A 78 10.10 -13.47 0.62
N LEU A 79 9.64 -13.42 1.88
CA LEU A 79 10.50 -13.52 3.06
C LEU A 79 11.11 -14.93 3.20
N LYS A 80 10.31 -15.99 3.01
CA LYS A 80 10.76 -17.39 3.09
C LYS A 80 11.77 -17.73 1.98
N LYS A 81 11.55 -17.25 0.76
CA LYS A 81 12.46 -17.45 -0.38
C LYS A 81 13.68 -16.52 -0.37
N GLY A 82 13.83 -15.65 0.63
CA GLY A 82 14.97 -14.72 0.73
C GLY A 82 14.99 -13.65 -0.38
N LEU A 83 13.84 -13.36 -0.98
CA LEU A 83 13.70 -12.38 -2.07
C LEU A 83 13.59 -10.93 -1.54
N ILE A 84 13.31 -10.77 -0.26
CA ILE A 84 13.36 -9.49 0.46
C ILE A 84 14.79 -9.15 0.84
N LYS A 85 15.44 -8.26 0.07
CA LYS A 85 16.87 -7.90 0.23
C LYS A 85 17.08 -6.50 0.79
N SER A 86 16.11 -5.60 0.65
CA SER A 86 16.21 -4.25 1.18
C SER A 86 15.88 -4.22 2.66
N GLU A 87 16.45 -3.24 3.37
CA GLU A 87 16.19 -3.02 4.79
C GLU A 87 14.71 -2.69 5.07
N ILE A 88 14.09 -1.87 4.21
CA ILE A 88 12.69 -1.45 4.33
C ILE A 88 12.00 -1.61 2.98
N TYR A 89 10.80 -2.17 2.99
CA TYR A 89 9.86 -2.19 1.89
C TYR A 89 8.67 -1.30 2.22
N TRP A 90 8.17 -0.59 1.24
CA TRP A 90 6.93 0.15 1.28
C TRP A 90 5.94 -0.52 0.32
N LEU A 91 5.07 -1.35 0.88
CA LEU A 91 3.90 -1.86 0.17
C LEU A 91 2.84 -0.78 0.12
N HIS A 92 2.20 -0.61 -1.01
CA HIS A 92 0.95 0.12 -1.14
C HIS A 92 0.06 -0.52 -2.20
N ASP A 93 -1.25 -0.37 -2.02
CA ASP A 93 -2.23 -0.88 -2.95
C ASP A 93 -2.18 -0.08 -4.27
N PHE A 94 -2.74 -0.62 -5.36
CA PHE A 94 -2.67 0.02 -6.68
C PHE A 94 -3.45 1.34 -6.76
N ASP A 95 -4.36 1.59 -5.84
CA ASP A 95 -5.11 2.84 -5.66
C ASP A 95 -4.51 3.77 -4.58
N GLY A 96 -3.28 3.48 -4.14
CA GLY A 96 -2.50 4.30 -3.21
C GLY A 96 -1.43 5.12 -3.93
N TYR A 97 -1.61 6.43 -4.12
CA TYR A 97 -0.74 7.27 -4.95
C TYR A 97 0.19 8.14 -4.12
N GLN A 98 1.50 7.97 -4.33
CA GLN A 98 2.50 8.84 -3.71
C GLN A 98 2.41 10.25 -4.29
N LEU A 99 2.29 11.25 -3.44
CA LEU A 99 2.28 12.66 -3.84
C LEU A 99 3.66 13.29 -3.73
N HIS A 100 4.46 12.84 -2.76
CA HIS A 100 5.79 13.34 -2.48
C HIS A 100 6.79 12.21 -2.26
N PRO A 101 8.05 12.39 -2.64
CA PRO A 101 9.09 11.40 -2.41
C PRO A 101 9.22 11.06 -0.92
N VAL A 102 9.36 9.77 -0.62
CA VAL A 102 9.73 9.27 0.70
C VAL A 102 11.06 8.53 0.56
N THR A 103 12.05 8.99 1.30
CA THR A 103 13.41 8.45 1.25
C THR A 103 13.80 7.82 2.58
N LYS A 104 14.86 7.02 2.59
CA LYS A 104 15.46 6.50 3.84
C LYS A 104 15.86 7.60 4.82
N LYS A 105 16.20 8.80 4.33
CA LYS A 105 16.56 9.94 5.17
C LYS A 105 15.33 10.55 5.85
N SER A 106 14.20 10.62 5.12
CA SER A 106 12.96 11.22 5.60
C SER A 106 12.07 10.25 6.38
N PHE A 107 12.32 8.95 6.28
CA PHE A 107 11.53 7.92 6.94
C PHE A 107 12.41 6.89 7.65
N LYS A 108 12.17 6.72 8.94
CA LYS A 108 12.85 5.73 9.78
C LYS A 108 11.83 4.92 10.56
N LEU A 109 11.91 3.61 10.46
CA LEU A 109 11.12 2.70 11.31
C LEU A 109 11.59 2.71 12.77
N GLY A 110 12.85 3.06 13.00
CA GLY A 110 13.47 2.92 14.33
C GLY A 110 13.56 1.43 14.71
N ASN A 111 13.18 1.12 15.95
CA ASN A 111 13.16 -0.26 16.46
C ASN A 111 11.93 -1.05 16.00
N ALA A 112 10.92 -0.39 15.40
CA ALA A 112 9.76 -1.09 14.88
C ALA A 112 10.11 -1.94 13.64
N ASP A 113 9.40 -3.03 13.47
CA ASP A 113 9.52 -3.93 12.31
C ASP A 113 8.49 -3.64 11.25
N PHE A 114 7.38 -3.03 11.65
CA PHE A 114 6.20 -2.82 10.86
C PHE A 114 5.62 -1.42 11.12
N ALA A 115 5.13 -0.72 10.12
CA ALA A 115 4.51 0.58 10.31
C ALA A 115 3.40 0.83 9.30
N LEU A 116 2.29 1.37 9.79
CA LEU A 116 1.11 1.70 9.01
C LEU A 116 0.29 2.79 9.71
N THR A 117 -0.72 3.29 9.04
CA THR A 117 -1.68 4.25 9.60
C THR A 117 -2.88 3.53 10.19
N ASP A 118 -3.65 4.21 11.01
CA ASP A 118 -4.98 3.78 11.40
C ASP A 118 -6.06 4.74 10.88
N TYR A 119 -7.32 4.29 10.93
CA TYR A 119 -8.47 5.09 10.50
C TYR A 119 -8.96 6.09 11.55
N GLY A 120 -8.24 6.22 12.69
CA GLY A 120 -8.63 7.11 13.79
C GLY A 120 -9.80 6.62 14.65
N ARG A 121 -10.30 5.42 14.37
CA ARG A 121 -11.25 4.70 15.24
C ARG A 121 -10.50 3.53 15.87
N MET A 122 -10.92 3.03 17.05
CA MET A 122 -10.35 1.84 17.74
C MET A 122 -9.62 0.90 16.78
N PRO A 123 -8.47 0.24 17.09
CA PRO A 123 -7.40 -0.02 16.16
C PRO A 123 -7.90 -0.62 14.84
N ASN A 124 -8.35 0.22 13.96
CA ASN A 124 -8.65 -0.10 12.59
C ASN A 124 -7.42 0.31 11.79
N TRP A 125 -6.51 -0.61 11.70
CA TRP A 125 -5.32 -0.43 10.90
C TRP A 125 -5.68 -0.35 9.43
N SER A 126 -5.02 0.52 8.70
CA SER A 126 -5.15 0.57 7.25
C SER A 126 -3.95 -0.11 6.59
N THR A 127 -4.19 -1.19 5.88
CA THR A 127 -3.17 -1.99 5.20
C THR A 127 -2.91 -1.56 3.75
N GLY A 128 -3.59 -0.54 3.27
CA GLY A 128 -3.36 0.03 1.93
C GLY A 128 -1.99 0.71 1.77
N SER A 129 -1.26 0.94 2.88
CA SER A 129 0.12 1.45 2.86
C SER A 129 0.87 0.94 4.08
N ILE A 130 1.83 0.05 3.85
CA ILE A 130 2.59 -0.65 4.89
C ILE A 130 4.08 -0.49 4.67
N PHE A 131 4.82 -0.08 5.70
CA PHE A 131 6.27 -0.19 5.72
C PHE A 131 6.68 -1.37 6.59
N PHE A 132 7.59 -2.20 6.09
CA PHE A 132 8.02 -3.38 6.84
C PHE A 132 9.51 -3.72 6.61
N LYS A 133 10.09 -4.41 7.57
CA LYS A 133 11.42 -5.02 7.53
C LYS A 133 11.30 -6.54 7.38
N LYS A 134 12.42 -7.18 7.07
CA LYS A 134 12.51 -8.65 7.06
C LYS A 134 12.15 -9.28 8.43
N SER A 135 12.44 -8.58 9.52
CA SER A 135 12.11 -9.01 10.89
C SER A 135 10.61 -9.06 11.20
N SER A 136 9.74 -8.48 10.37
CA SER A 136 8.29 -8.57 10.53
C SER A 136 7.67 -9.89 10.03
N LYS A 137 8.46 -10.89 9.68
CA LYS A 137 7.99 -12.16 9.11
C LYS A 137 6.94 -12.84 9.98
N ASP A 138 7.20 -12.94 11.28
CA ASP A 138 6.29 -13.54 12.25
C ASP A 138 4.99 -12.74 12.40
N ILE A 139 5.03 -11.40 12.36
CA ILE A 139 3.84 -10.55 12.33
C ILE A 139 2.97 -10.91 11.11
N MET A 140 3.57 -11.04 9.93
CA MET A 140 2.85 -11.44 8.72
C MET A 140 2.26 -12.84 8.84
N GLU A 141 3.00 -13.79 9.45
CA GLU A 141 2.52 -15.15 9.69
C GLU A 141 1.36 -15.16 10.70
N TRP A 142 1.39 -14.35 11.75
CA TRP A 142 0.26 -14.21 12.70
C TRP A 142 -0.97 -13.60 12.04
N ILE A 143 -0.80 -12.56 11.20
CA ILE A 143 -1.92 -12.02 10.39
C ILE A 143 -2.52 -13.12 9.54
N LYS A 144 -1.69 -13.87 8.77
CA LYS A 144 -2.15 -14.98 7.94
C LYS A 144 -2.93 -16.03 8.75
N GLN A 145 -2.36 -16.50 9.87
CA GLN A 145 -3.01 -17.51 10.72
C GLN A 145 -4.35 -17.01 11.26
N THR A 146 -4.45 -15.74 11.60
CA THR A 146 -5.69 -15.13 12.10
C THR A 146 -6.72 -14.99 10.98
N THR A 147 -6.31 -14.54 9.77
CA THR A 147 -7.20 -14.49 8.61
C THR A 147 -7.72 -15.86 8.23
N ASP A 148 -6.86 -16.87 8.20
CA ASP A 148 -7.25 -18.25 7.86
C ASP A 148 -8.21 -18.83 8.90
N LYS A 149 -7.94 -18.61 10.19
CA LYS A 149 -8.75 -19.14 11.28
C LYS A 149 -10.16 -18.54 11.33
N TYR A 150 -10.27 -17.24 11.08
CA TYR A 150 -11.53 -16.50 11.26
C TYR A 150 -12.18 -16.09 9.93
N HIS A 151 -11.60 -16.46 8.78
CA HIS A 151 -12.06 -16.07 7.45
C HIS A 151 -12.31 -14.56 7.31
N THR A 152 -11.37 -13.76 7.84
CA THR A 152 -11.46 -12.30 7.88
C THR A 152 -10.38 -11.65 7.00
N ASP A 153 -10.48 -10.34 6.77
CA ASP A 153 -9.44 -9.55 6.10
C ASP A 153 -8.23 -9.30 7.00
N GLU A 154 -7.15 -8.81 6.40
CA GLU A 154 -5.88 -8.55 7.08
C GLU A 154 -5.95 -7.38 8.07
N GLU A 155 -6.82 -6.39 7.83
CA GLU A 155 -7.02 -5.24 8.73
C GLU A 155 -7.72 -5.68 10.01
N THR A 156 -8.76 -6.49 9.88
CA THR A 156 -9.48 -7.09 11.00
C THR A 156 -8.57 -8.02 11.80
N ALA A 157 -7.81 -8.89 11.11
CA ALA A 157 -6.86 -9.80 11.76
C ALA A 157 -5.80 -9.03 12.56
N LEU A 158 -5.20 -8.00 11.97
CA LEU A 158 -4.22 -7.15 12.65
C LEU A 158 -4.83 -6.40 13.83
N SER A 159 -6.07 -5.94 13.70
CA SER A 159 -6.80 -5.29 14.79
C SER A 159 -7.05 -6.25 15.97
N MET A 160 -7.38 -7.50 15.70
CA MET A 160 -7.54 -8.53 16.73
C MET A 160 -6.22 -8.77 17.47
N LEU A 161 -5.12 -8.96 16.73
CA LEU A 161 -3.79 -9.20 17.30
C LEU A 161 -3.31 -8.03 18.16
N THR A 162 -3.49 -6.80 17.69
CA THR A 162 -3.03 -5.60 18.40
C THR A 162 -3.89 -5.28 19.62
N ARG A 163 -5.20 -5.54 19.61
CA ARG A 163 -6.06 -5.42 20.79
C ARG A 163 -5.65 -6.34 21.93
N GLN A 164 -5.22 -7.55 21.57
CA GLN A 164 -4.76 -8.55 22.54
C GLN A 164 -3.28 -8.37 22.90
N ASN A 165 -2.58 -7.44 22.27
CA ASN A 165 -1.13 -7.32 22.31
C ASN A 165 -0.40 -8.67 22.14
N PHE A 166 -0.91 -9.48 21.19
CA PHE A 166 -0.42 -10.83 20.98
C PHE A 166 1.09 -10.84 20.74
N GLN A 167 1.84 -11.64 21.53
CA GLN A 167 3.30 -11.72 21.46
C GLN A 167 3.99 -10.34 21.43
N GLU A 168 3.48 -9.42 22.22
CA GLU A 168 3.99 -8.04 22.35
C GLU A 168 4.03 -7.26 21.03
N ILE A 169 3.15 -7.59 20.10
CA ILE A 169 3.12 -7.02 18.73
C ILE A 169 3.09 -5.49 18.73
N ASN A 170 2.46 -4.87 19.74
CA ASN A 170 2.32 -3.41 19.82
C ASN A 170 3.68 -2.69 19.97
N SER A 171 4.68 -3.33 20.59
CA SER A 171 6.03 -2.77 20.72
C SER A 171 6.79 -2.76 19.38
N ARG A 172 6.35 -3.57 18.42
CA ARG A 172 6.99 -3.79 17.13
C ARG A 172 6.29 -3.05 15.98
N ILE A 173 5.10 -2.47 16.23
CA ILE A 173 4.33 -1.70 15.26
C ILE A 173 4.47 -0.21 15.53
N LYS A 174 4.88 0.53 14.52
CA LYS A 174 4.89 2.00 14.54
C LYS A 174 3.63 2.55 13.89
N LYS A 175 2.80 3.24 14.67
CA LYS A 175 1.70 4.03 14.12
C LYS A 175 2.27 5.23 13.36
N LEU A 176 1.88 5.35 12.10
CA LEU A 176 2.27 6.47 11.23
C LEU A 176 1.22 7.57 11.26
N ASN A 177 1.68 8.78 10.99
CA ASN A 177 0.77 9.89 10.72
C ASN A 177 -0.05 9.60 9.46
N ILE A 178 -1.32 10.00 9.46
CA ILE A 178 -2.26 9.77 8.34
C ILE A 178 -1.74 10.30 6.99
N SER A 179 -0.75 11.19 6.97
CA SER A 179 -0.12 11.67 5.74
C SER A 179 0.55 10.57 4.90
N TYR A 180 0.83 9.40 5.47
CA TYR A 180 1.40 8.25 4.77
C TYR A 180 0.37 7.32 4.12
N ASN A 181 -0.92 7.50 4.45
CA ASN A 181 -2.04 6.81 3.81
C ASN A 181 -3.31 7.64 3.99
N PHE A 182 -3.33 8.78 3.34
CA PHE A 182 -4.42 9.74 3.46
C PHE A 182 -5.64 9.24 2.68
N GLN A 183 -6.73 9.03 3.38
CA GLN A 183 -7.95 8.45 2.81
C GLN A 183 -9.11 9.45 2.82
N ARG A 184 -10.13 9.12 2.01
CA ARG A 184 -11.35 9.93 1.87
C ARG A 184 -12.21 9.96 3.14
N PHE A 185 -12.17 8.91 3.96
CA PHE A 185 -12.96 8.86 5.19
C PHE A 185 -12.49 9.92 6.19
N ASN A 186 -13.45 10.61 6.81
CA ASN A 186 -13.17 11.69 7.76
C ASN A 186 -12.22 12.76 7.20
N LEU A 187 -12.41 13.13 5.93
CA LEU A 187 -11.47 13.95 5.16
C LEU A 187 -11.03 15.21 5.90
N VAL A 188 -11.97 15.94 6.49
CA VAL A 188 -11.69 17.20 7.18
C VAL A 188 -10.80 16.98 8.39
N SER A 189 -11.16 16.06 9.28
CA SER A 189 -10.37 15.75 10.47
C SER A 189 -9.01 15.17 10.10
N ASN A 190 -8.96 14.26 9.11
CA ASN A 190 -7.71 13.70 8.61
C ASN A 190 -6.81 14.75 7.97
N TYR A 191 -7.38 15.75 7.26
CA TYR A 191 -6.59 16.84 6.68
C TYR A 191 -5.89 17.68 7.74
N PHE A 192 -6.56 18.00 8.84
CA PHE A 192 -5.94 18.75 9.95
C PHE A 192 -4.94 17.88 10.74
N ALA A 193 -5.20 16.60 10.90
CA ALA A 193 -4.32 15.67 11.57
C ALA A 193 -3.06 15.29 10.75
N ALA A 194 -3.15 15.41 9.41
CA ALA A 194 -2.04 15.06 8.53
C ALA A 194 -0.89 16.06 8.61
N THR A 195 0.33 15.55 8.87
CA THR A 195 1.55 16.34 8.71
C THR A 195 1.78 16.66 7.23
N LYS A 196 2.13 17.90 6.95
CA LYS A 196 2.38 18.35 5.57
C LYS A 196 3.85 18.19 5.18
N PRO A 197 4.13 17.89 3.92
CA PRO A 197 3.19 17.55 2.85
C PRO A 197 2.62 16.15 3.02
N ILE A 198 1.38 15.93 2.55
CA ILE A 198 0.78 14.58 2.47
C ILE A 198 1.64 13.72 1.54
N LYS A 199 2.03 12.54 1.99
CA LYS A 199 2.97 11.65 1.29
C LYS A 199 2.28 10.72 0.31
N ASN A 200 1.14 10.17 0.71
CA ASN A 200 0.36 9.21 -0.05
C ASN A 200 -1.13 9.48 0.13
N VAL A 201 -1.90 9.38 -0.94
CA VAL A 201 -3.37 9.40 -0.94
C VAL A 201 -3.88 8.05 -1.43
N HIS A 202 -4.97 7.58 -0.84
CA HIS A 202 -5.54 6.28 -1.15
C HIS A 202 -7.01 6.45 -1.56
N PHE A 203 -7.31 6.18 -2.82
CA PHE A 203 -8.67 6.26 -3.38
C PHE A 203 -8.79 5.55 -4.72
N HIS A 204 -9.90 4.88 -4.96
CA HIS A 204 -10.22 4.42 -6.30
C HIS A 204 -10.52 5.60 -7.21
N PRO A 205 -9.81 5.75 -8.33
CA PRO A 205 -10.11 6.82 -9.27
C PRO A 205 -11.44 6.54 -9.96
N SER A 206 -12.38 7.44 -9.75
CA SER A 206 -13.60 7.58 -10.53
C SER A 206 -13.79 9.07 -10.74
N PRO A 207 -14.55 9.53 -11.77
CA PRO A 207 -14.73 10.95 -12.03
C PRO A 207 -15.09 11.73 -10.76
N ASP A 208 -16.04 11.25 -9.99
CA ASP A 208 -16.47 11.91 -8.75
C ASP A 208 -15.39 11.96 -7.66
N LYS A 209 -14.54 10.93 -7.57
CA LYS A 209 -13.48 10.85 -6.55
C LYS A 209 -12.26 11.66 -6.94
N VAL A 210 -11.89 11.68 -8.23
CA VAL A 210 -10.82 12.51 -8.75
C VAL A 210 -11.20 13.98 -8.60
N ASP A 211 -12.43 14.34 -8.97
CA ASP A 211 -12.96 15.70 -8.78
C ASP A 211 -12.96 16.14 -7.33
N PHE A 212 -13.26 15.24 -6.41
CA PHE A 212 -13.24 15.53 -4.99
C PHE A 212 -11.86 15.97 -4.50
N PHE A 213 -10.78 15.33 -4.97
CA PHE A 213 -9.40 15.71 -4.64
C PHE A 213 -8.90 16.89 -5.47
N MET A 214 -9.40 17.07 -6.70
CA MET A 214 -8.93 18.10 -7.64
C MET A 214 -9.67 19.44 -7.51
N TYR A 215 -10.99 19.40 -7.31
CA TYR A 215 -11.88 20.55 -7.46
C TYR A 215 -12.77 20.82 -6.26
N GLY A 216 -12.54 20.17 -5.13
CA GLY A 216 -13.40 20.26 -3.95
C GLY A 216 -14.02 21.64 -3.76
N LYS A 217 -15.36 21.70 -3.76
CA LYS A 217 -16.17 22.93 -3.65
C LYS A 217 -15.89 23.74 -2.38
N ASN A 218 -15.24 23.15 -1.38
CA ASN A 218 -14.87 23.80 -0.12
C ASN A 218 -13.37 24.09 -0.06
N LYS A 219 -12.98 25.24 0.50
CA LYS A 219 -11.58 25.65 0.69
C LYS A 219 -10.71 24.60 1.43
N LEU A 220 -11.32 23.70 2.21
CA LEU A 220 -10.69 22.61 2.93
C LEU A 220 -10.36 21.39 2.03
N ASN A 221 -11.03 21.26 0.89
CA ASN A 221 -10.87 20.13 -0.04
C ASN A 221 -9.72 20.32 -1.03
N LYS A 222 -8.87 21.33 -0.84
CA LYS A 222 -7.67 21.54 -1.66
C LYS A 222 -6.49 20.66 -1.25
N ILE A 223 -6.73 19.37 -1.10
CA ILE A 223 -5.64 18.42 -1.31
C ILE A 223 -5.51 18.30 -2.82
N LEU A 224 -4.85 19.29 -3.37
CA LEU A 224 -4.61 19.33 -4.79
C LEU A 224 -3.68 18.17 -5.12
N LEU A 225 -4.18 17.21 -5.88
CA LEU A 225 -3.30 16.26 -6.53
C LEU A 225 -2.26 17.07 -7.32
N PRO A 226 -0.97 16.74 -7.21
CA PRO A 226 0.06 17.45 -7.97
C PRO A 226 -0.26 17.37 -9.46
N LYS A 227 -0.07 18.49 -10.19
CA LYS A 227 -0.28 18.53 -11.67
C LYS A 227 0.40 17.38 -12.40
N ARG A 228 1.51 16.89 -11.87
CA ARG A 228 2.23 15.72 -12.36
C ARG A 228 1.37 14.45 -12.32
N LEU A 229 0.70 14.16 -11.21
CA LEU A 229 -0.16 12.98 -11.07
C LEU A 229 -1.41 13.11 -11.94
N ILE A 230 -2.00 14.30 -12.03
CA ILE A 230 -3.13 14.58 -12.93
C ILE A 230 -2.76 14.26 -14.40
N ARG A 231 -1.57 14.70 -14.85
CA ARG A 231 -1.09 14.39 -16.21
C ARG A 231 -0.93 12.87 -16.42
N ILE A 232 -0.50 12.14 -15.40
CA ILE A 232 -0.38 10.68 -15.47
C ILE A 232 -1.76 10.05 -15.56
N PHE A 233 -2.73 10.47 -14.75
CA PHE A 233 -4.11 10.00 -14.85
C PHE A 233 -4.67 10.21 -16.26
N ASN A 234 -4.58 11.44 -16.78
CA ASN A 234 -5.06 11.77 -18.15
C ASN A 234 -4.37 10.92 -19.22
N LYS A 235 -3.05 10.68 -19.10
CA LYS A 235 -2.29 9.81 -20.02
C LYS A 235 -2.88 8.40 -20.09
N HIS A 236 -3.45 7.91 -19.00
CA HIS A 236 -4.03 6.57 -18.88
C HIS A 236 -5.56 6.55 -18.94
N GLY A 237 -6.19 7.66 -19.41
CA GLY A 237 -7.63 7.73 -19.64
C GLY A 237 -8.49 7.95 -18.39
N ILE A 238 -7.88 8.19 -17.23
CA ILE A 238 -8.57 8.60 -16.01
C ILE A 238 -8.75 10.13 -16.07
N LYS A 239 -10.00 10.57 -16.23
CA LYS A 239 -10.35 11.99 -16.35
C LYS A 239 -10.90 12.56 -15.05
#